data_e82568723d83e18e64b7cb433784f00d
#
_entry.id   e82568723d83e18e64b7cb433784f00d
#
_cell.length_a   1.000
_cell.length_b   1.000
_cell.length_c   1.000
_cell.angle_alpha   90.00
_cell.angle_beta   90.00
_cell.angle_gamma   90.00
#
_symmetry.space_group_name_H-M   'P 1'
#
loop_
_entity.id
_entity.type
_entity.pdbx_description
1 polymer ?
#
loop_
_entity_poly.entity_id
_entity_poly.type
_entity_poly.pdbx_seq_one_letter_code
_entity_poly.pdbx_strand_id
1 'polypeptide(L)'
;VQHSPSITDVDRRSALSVCLAATADLPLGESLAMLRRIGADRFGVLAATMAGQGWNESVETIRASGQRPEFIAGGCRAMHDGGGWERVLSTLERAVDAAAEIGAPTVCFTSGGSGRLSWEEAADAAVDRFGPLVEYAQERGVGLALENTMSIRSAMSFTHSVADIAALGRRLEVGLMVDLCSAWQERGLMQTIGDNLDAIRIVQIGDRHVDATSVPNRRVPGEGSIPLDRMVSEVGALGYIGLVDLELLGPVIDEEGPENAMARGLEWMRIYVP
;
A
#
# COMPACT_ATOMS: atom_id res chain seq x y z
N VAL A 1 6.04 -24.92 -44.85
CA VAL A 1 5.98 -23.62 -44.17
C VAL A 1 5.98 -23.89 -42.70
N GLN A 2 7.15 -23.83 -42.06
CA GLN A 2 7.30 -23.94 -40.62
C GLN A 2 6.78 -22.64 -39.98
N HIS A 3 5.73 -22.72 -39.24
CA HIS A 3 5.29 -21.63 -38.33
C HIS A 3 6.27 -21.56 -37.17
N SER A 4 7.10 -20.51 -37.16
CA SER A 4 7.79 -20.09 -35.94
C SER A 4 6.75 -19.75 -34.86
N PRO A 5 6.89 -20.23 -33.61
CA PRO A 5 6.02 -19.79 -32.56
C PRO A 5 6.25 -18.31 -32.32
N SER A 6 5.16 -17.53 -32.35
CA SER A 6 5.18 -16.12 -31.98
C SER A 6 5.62 -15.99 -30.53
N ILE A 7 6.56 -15.10 -30.29
CA ILE A 7 6.94 -14.62 -28.94
C ILE A 7 5.78 -13.77 -28.41
N THR A 8 4.73 -14.45 -27.90
CA THR A 8 3.60 -13.80 -27.23
C THR A 8 2.98 -14.78 -26.26
N ASP A 9 3.50 -14.79 -25.08
CA ASP A 9 2.90 -15.02 -23.77
C ASP A 9 4.03 -15.25 -22.76
N VAL A 10 4.91 -14.27 -22.66
CA VAL A 10 5.71 -14.13 -21.45
C VAL A 10 4.71 -13.74 -20.37
N ASP A 11 4.56 -14.62 -19.43
CA ASP A 11 3.77 -14.57 -18.20
C ASP A 11 3.57 -13.12 -17.69
N ARG A 12 2.54 -12.43 -18.19
CA ARG A 12 2.14 -11.09 -17.74
C ARG A 12 1.26 -11.23 -16.50
N ARG A 13 1.86 -11.76 -15.43
CA ARG A 13 1.20 -11.85 -14.13
C ARG A 13 1.58 -10.64 -13.29
N SER A 14 0.63 -10.18 -12.49
CA SER A 14 0.88 -9.19 -11.45
C SER A 14 1.96 -9.69 -10.49
N ALA A 15 2.85 -8.80 -10.05
CA ALA A 15 3.80 -9.12 -9.00
C ALA A 15 3.08 -9.18 -7.65
N LEU A 16 3.42 -10.17 -6.82
CA LEU A 16 2.81 -10.35 -5.51
C LEU A 16 3.77 -9.89 -4.42
N SER A 17 3.28 -9.12 -3.44
CA SER A 17 4.01 -8.72 -2.24
C SER A 17 3.19 -8.93 -0.98
N VAL A 18 3.86 -8.89 0.16
CA VAL A 18 3.24 -8.98 1.49
C VAL A 18 3.67 -7.78 2.31
N CYS A 19 2.72 -6.97 2.77
CA CYS A 19 2.98 -5.87 3.70
C CYS A 19 3.32 -6.41 5.10
N LEU A 20 4.41 -5.90 5.68
CA LEU A 20 4.85 -6.26 7.03
C LEU A 20 4.01 -5.60 8.15
N ALA A 21 2.81 -5.11 7.85
CA ALA A 21 1.91 -4.53 8.85
C ALA A 21 1.52 -5.54 9.94
N ALA A 22 1.35 -6.82 9.58
CA ALA A 22 1.04 -7.89 10.53
C ALA A 22 2.17 -8.18 11.55
N THR A 23 3.39 -7.76 11.24
CA THR A 23 4.58 -8.01 12.06
C THR A 23 5.27 -6.71 12.49
N ALA A 24 4.52 -5.59 12.50
CA ALA A 24 5.07 -4.25 12.76
C ALA A 24 5.78 -4.13 14.12
N ASP A 25 5.34 -4.89 15.12
CA ASP A 25 5.90 -4.90 16.48
C ASP A 25 7.08 -5.88 16.66
N LEU A 26 7.40 -6.68 15.62
CA LEU A 26 8.52 -7.62 15.66
C LEU A 26 9.82 -6.98 15.13
N PRO A 27 10.99 -7.51 15.51
CA PRO A 27 12.23 -7.14 14.85
C PRO A 27 12.15 -7.38 13.34
N LEU A 28 12.59 -6.40 12.55
CA LEU A 28 12.48 -6.45 11.07
C LEU A 28 13.16 -7.70 10.47
N GLY A 29 14.30 -8.10 11.02
CA GLY A 29 15.00 -9.32 10.61
C GLY A 29 14.17 -10.59 10.83
N GLU A 30 13.36 -10.64 11.88
CA GLU A 30 12.43 -11.75 12.14
C GLU A 30 11.27 -11.76 11.15
N SER A 31 10.68 -10.59 10.87
CA SER A 31 9.63 -10.43 9.87
C SER A 31 10.10 -10.87 8.47
N LEU A 32 11.31 -10.47 8.07
CA LEU A 32 11.90 -10.89 6.80
C LEU A 32 12.22 -12.39 6.76
N ALA A 33 12.61 -12.98 7.89
CA ALA A 33 12.78 -14.42 7.99
C ALA A 33 11.45 -15.18 7.85
N MET A 34 10.35 -14.65 8.41
CA MET A 34 9.00 -15.21 8.22
C MET A 34 8.61 -15.19 6.73
N LEU A 35 8.79 -14.05 6.04
CA LEU A 35 8.51 -13.96 4.61
C LEU A 35 9.26 -15.01 3.80
N ARG A 36 10.54 -15.23 4.12
CA ARG A 36 11.34 -16.27 3.45
C ARG A 36 10.78 -17.67 3.67
N ARG A 37 10.33 -17.99 4.90
CA ARG A 37 9.75 -19.30 5.22
C ARG A 37 8.45 -19.57 4.45
N ILE A 38 7.63 -18.55 4.22
CA ILE A 38 6.38 -18.68 3.45
C ILE A 38 6.59 -18.53 1.93
N GLY A 39 7.82 -18.31 1.48
CA GLY A 39 8.16 -18.15 0.06
C GLY A 39 7.69 -16.82 -0.54
N ALA A 40 7.66 -15.75 0.27
CA ALA A 40 7.47 -14.38 -0.20
C ALA A 40 8.84 -13.71 -0.40
N ASP A 41 9.08 -13.21 -1.61
CA ASP A 41 10.34 -12.51 -1.96
C ASP A 41 10.15 -10.98 -1.96
N ARG A 42 8.93 -10.50 -2.19
CA ARG A 42 8.57 -9.08 -2.28
C ARG A 42 7.77 -8.64 -1.08
N PHE A 43 8.03 -7.43 -0.60
CA PHE A 43 7.33 -6.92 0.58
C PHE A 43 7.19 -5.40 0.61
N GLY A 44 6.18 -4.94 1.36
CA GLY A 44 6.06 -3.58 1.84
C GLY A 44 6.45 -3.47 3.31
N VAL A 45 7.04 -2.36 3.73
CA VAL A 45 7.43 -2.11 5.11
C VAL A 45 6.88 -0.78 5.62
N LEU A 46 6.59 -0.68 6.92
CA LEU A 46 6.09 0.54 7.51
C LEU A 46 7.24 1.48 7.90
N ALA A 47 7.14 2.74 7.55
CA ALA A 47 8.07 3.78 7.98
C ALA A 47 8.18 3.87 9.51
N ALA A 48 7.07 3.63 10.22
CA ALA A 48 7.03 3.60 11.68
C ALA A 48 7.89 2.47 12.26
N THR A 49 7.87 1.27 11.67
CA THR A 49 8.72 0.15 12.06
C THR A 49 10.19 0.49 11.85
N MET A 50 10.54 1.03 10.67
CA MET A 50 11.92 1.44 10.37
C MET A 50 12.42 2.55 11.31
N ALA A 51 11.58 3.53 11.60
CA ALA A 51 11.92 4.61 12.53
C ALA A 51 12.08 4.11 13.98
N GLY A 52 11.23 3.18 14.42
CA GLY A 52 11.26 2.61 15.76
C GLY A 52 12.49 1.73 16.02
N GLN A 53 12.97 1.03 15.00
CA GLN A 53 14.15 0.15 15.09
C GLN A 53 15.46 0.84 14.66
N GLY A 54 15.37 2.08 14.15
CA GLY A 54 16.49 2.82 13.59
C GLY A 54 16.57 2.67 12.06
N TRP A 55 16.51 3.81 11.35
CA TRP A 55 16.51 3.84 9.89
C TRP A 55 17.71 3.13 9.26
N ASN A 56 18.91 3.41 9.73
CA ASN A 56 20.13 2.84 9.17
C ASN A 56 20.21 1.34 9.41
N GLU A 57 19.88 0.89 10.63
CA GLU A 57 19.81 -0.53 10.98
C GLU A 57 18.78 -1.29 10.14
N SER A 58 17.61 -0.66 9.93
CA SER A 58 16.57 -1.22 9.08
C SER A 58 17.01 -1.36 7.62
N VAL A 59 17.69 -0.34 7.07
CA VAL A 59 18.25 -0.37 5.71
C VAL A 59 19.28 -1.50 5.58
N GLU A 60 20.20 -1.62 6.53
CA GLU A 60 21.21 -2.69 6.53
C GLU A 60 20.56 -4.08 6.62
N THR A 61 19.56 -4.24 7.50
CA THR A 61 18.80 -5.49 7.66
C THR A 61 18.09 -5.89 6.38
N ILE A 62 17.43 -4.95 5.70
CA ILE A 62 16.73 -5.19 4.43
C ILE A 62 17.76 -5.61 3.35
N ARG A 63 18.85 -4.87 3.20
CA ARG A 63 19.89 -5.19 2.23
C ARG A 63 20.50 -6.57 2.48
N ALA A 64 20.77 -6.90 3.73
CA ALA A 64 21.32 -8.21 4.11
C ALA A 64 20.36 -9.37 3.84
N SER A 65 19.04 -9.12 3.84
CA SER A 65 18.04 -10.14 3.57
C SER A 65 18.07 -10.65 2.13
N GLY A 66 18.46 -9.82 1.16
CA GLY A 66 18.41 -10.11 -0.26
C GLY A 66 16.99 -10.18 -0.84
N GLN A 67 15.95 -9.89 -0.04
CA GLN A 67 14.55 -9.82 -0.50
C GLN A 67 14.26 -8.46 -1.13
N ARG A 68 13.14 -8.35 -1.84
CA ARG A 68 12.80 -7.18 -2.67
C ARG A 68 11.79 -6.28 -1.95
N PRO A 69 12.22 -5.13 -1.41
CA PRO A 69 11.29 -4.13 -0.93
C PRO A 69 10.59 -3.45 -2.12
N GLU A 70 9.27 -3.39 -2.08
CA GLU A 70 8.46 -2.77 -3.13
C GLU A 70 7.98 -1.38 -2.73
N PHE A 71 7.73 -1.17 -1.44
CA PHE A 71 7.35 0.15 -0.95
C PHE A 71 7.65 0.32 0.54
N ILE A 72 7.73 1.59 0.93
CA ILE A 72 7.69 2.01 2.35
C ILE A 72 6.38 2.76 2.57
N ALA A 73 5.55 2.32 3.52
CA ALA A 73 4.28 2.98 3.83
C ALA A 73 4.43 3.92 5.03
N GLY A 74 4.09 5.19 4.82
CA GLY A 74 4.08 6.23 5.84
C GLY A 74 2.66 6.73 6.14
N GLY A 75 2.42 7.11 7.39
CA GLY A 75 1.17 7.76 7.80
C GLY A 75 1.32 9.26 7.91
N CYS A 76 0.21 9.97 7.74
CA CYS A 76 0.15 11.42 7.89
C CYS A 76 -0.75 11.84 9.06
N ARG A 77 -0.61 13.10 9.47
CA ARG A 77 -1.43 13.72 10.50
C ARG A 77 -2.55 14.55 9.88
N ALA A 78 -3.46 15.03 10.74
CA ALA A 78 -4.57 15.86 10.30
C ALA A 78 -4.12 17.16 9.64
N MET A 79 -4.77 17.54 8.54
CA MET A 79 -4.47 18.74 7.76
C MET A 79 -4.64 20.06 8.52
N HIS A 80 -5.56 20.11 9.49
CA HIS A 80 -5.79 21.29 10.33
C HIS A 80 -4.77 21.48 11.46
N ASP A 81 -3.95 20.46 11.74
CA ASP A 81 -2.95 20.53 12.81
C ASP A 81 -1.73 21.32 12.32
N GLY A 82 -1.64 22.59 12.77
CA GLY A 82 -0.52 23.48 12.40
C GLY A 82 0.82 23.07 13.02
N GLY A 83 0.81 22.19 14.04
CA GLY A 83 2.00 21.68 14.71
C GLY A 83 2.30 20.24 14.37
N GLY A 84 3.55 19.95 14.04
CA GLY A 84 4.01 18.58 13.81
C GLY A 84 4.05 18.12 12.37
N TRP A 85 3.62 18.94 11.40
CA TRP A 85 3.79 18.66 9.97
C TRP A 85 5.25 18.59 9.54
N GLU A 86 6.12 19.43 10.08
CA GLU A 86 7.57 19.33 9.84
C GLU A 86 8.11 17.93 10.18
N ARG A 87 7.64 17.34 11.28
CA ARG A 87 8.03 15.99 11.66
C ARG A 87 7.46 14.92 10.71
N VAL A 88 6.23 15.09 10.25
CA VAL A 88 5.62 14.19 9.25
C VAL A 88 6.42 14.22 7.97
N LEU A 89 6.67 15.41 7.43
CA LEU A 89 7.45 15.58 6.21
C LEU A 89 8.86 15.04 6.38
N SER A 90 9.55 15.37 7.46
CA SER A 90 10.89 14.82 7.74
C SER A 90 10.89 13.27 7.85
N THR A 91 9.82 12.67 8.38
CA THR A 91 9.69 11.21 8.40
C THR A 91 9.49 10.64 6.99
N LEU A 92 8.68 11.29 6.16
CA LEU A 92 8.45 10.88 4.78
C LEU A 92 9.68 11.11 3.90
N GLU A 93 10.39 12.21 4.07
CA GLU A 93 11.68 12.46 3.41
C GLU A 93 12.69 11.37 3.77
N ARG A 94 12.76 10.99 5.05
CA ARG A 94 13.62 9.89 5.48
C ARG A 94 13.18 8.54 4.93
N ALA A 95 11.87 8.32 4.75
CA ALA A 95 11.35 7.14 4.05
C ALA A 95 11.74 7.15 2.56
N VAL A 96 11.73 8.29 1.90
CA VAL A 96 12.22 8.46 0.52
C VAL A 96 13.70 8.14 0.42
N ASP A 97 14.54 8.66 1.33
CA ASP A 97 15.97 8.34 1.36
C ASP A 97 16.19 6.83 1.54
N ALA A 98 15.51 6.24 2.53
CA ALA A 98 15.60 4.81 2.78
C ALA A 98 15.13 3.97 1.58
N ALA A 99 14.04 4.39 0.91
CA ALA A 99 13.53 3.73 -0.30
C ALA A 99 14.59 3.74 -1.42
N ALA A 100 15.22 4.88 -1.68
CA ALA A 100 16.32 4.99 -2.64
C ALA A 100 17.50 4.09 -2.24
N GLU A 101 17.85 4.04 -0.96
CA GLU A 101 18.94 3.24 -0.43
C GLU A 101 18.72 1.72 -0.57
N ILE A 102 17.49 1.24 -0.35
CA ILE A 102 17.14 -0.20 -0.44
C ILE A 102 16.63 -0.60 -1.83
N GLY A 103 16.43 0.34 -2.73
CA GLY A 103 15.88 0.09 -4.08
C GLY A 103 14.36 -0.15 -4.09
N ALA A 104 13.62 0.32 -3.09
CA ALA A 104 12.16 0.30 -3.12
C ALA A 104 11.64 1.40 -4.08
N PRO A 105 10.83 1.07 -5.09
CA PRO A 105 10.42 2.03 -6.11
C PRO A 105 9.43 3.09 -5.62
N THR A 106 8.77 2.86 -4.47
CA THR A 106 7.62 3.68 -4.06
C THR A 106 7.63 3.97 -2.55
N VAL A 107 7.26 5.19 -2.18
CA VAL A 107 6.81 5.53 -0.82
C VAL A 107 5.31 5.83 -0.88
N CYS A 108 4.53 5.05 -0.12
CA CYS A 108 3.08 5.22 0.01
C CYS A 108 2.76 6.08 1.22
N PHE A 109 1.71 6.88 1.14
CA PHE A 109 1.28 7.71 2.27
C PHE A 109 -0.23 7.95 2.25
N THR A 110 -0.82 8.22 3.41
CA THR A 110 -2.20 8.67 3.55
C THR A 110 -2.27 10.18 3.56
N SER A 111 -3.42 10.75 3.17
CA SER A 111 -3.59 12.20 3.04
C SER A 111 -3.57 12.98 4.37
N GLY A 112 -3.70 12.29 5.51
CA GLY A 112 -4.03 12.93 6.78
C GLY A 112 -5.52 13.29 6.90
N GLY A 113 -6.03 13.44 8.11
CA GLY A 113 -7.43 13.83 8.31
C GLY A 113 -7.70 15.30 7.99
N SER A 114 -8.86 15.62 7.41
CA SER A 114 -9.24 17.00 7.12
C SER A 114 -9.50 17.85 8.37
N GLY A 115 -9.85 17.21 9.49
CA GLY A 115 -10.29 17.90 10.68
C GLY A 115 -11.61 18.65 10.47
N ARG A 116 -11.55 19.99 10.52
CA ARG A 116 -12.71 20.86 10.27
C ARG A 116 -12.79 21.44 8.87
N LEU A 117 -11.79 21.13 8.04
CA LEU A 117 -11.73 21.61 6.65
C LEU A 117 -12.73 20.81 5.80
N SER A 118 -13.30 21.44 4.80
CA SER A 118 -13.96 20.73 3.69
C SER A 118 -12.96 19.86 2.95
N TRP A 119 -13.45 18.99 2.07
CA TRP A 119 -12.55 18.18 1.24
C TRP A 119 -11.65 19.06 0.37
N GLU A 120 -12.22 20.10 -0.23
CA GLU A 120 -11.52 21.04 -1.12
C GLU A 120 -10.44 21.83 -0.37
N GLU A 121 -10.78 22.38 0.81
CA GLU A 121 -9.83 23.09 1.66
C GLU A 121 -8.70 22.16 2.15
N ALA A 122 -9.01 20.91 2.48
CA ALA A 122 -8.03 19.92 2.87
C ALA A 122 -7.12 19.54 1.68
N ALA A 123 -7.68 19.42 0.48
CA ALA A 123 -6.93 19.14 -0.72
C ALA A 123 -6.00 20.30 -1.11
N ASP A 124 -6.43 21.56 -0.95
CA ASP A 124 -5.58 22.74 -1.14
C ASP A 124 -4.40 22.71 -0.15
N ALA A 125 -4.70 22.48 1.13
CA ALA A 125 -3.67 22.37 2.16
C ALA A 125 -2.71 21.18 1.91
N ALA A 126 -3.19 20.08 1.37
CA ALA A 126 -2.36 18.92 1.02
C ALA A 126 -1.39 19.25 -0.12
N VAL A 127 -1.85 19.95 -1.15
CA VAL A 127 -0.98 20.38 -2.27
C VAL A 127 0.15 21.27 -1.77
N ASP A 128 -0.17 22.26 -0.93
CA ASP A 128 0.83 23.15 -0.37
C ASP A 128 1.87 22.41 0.50
N ARG A 129 1.42 21.43 1.29
CA ARG A 129 2.28 20.72 2.24
C ARG A 129 3.11 19.62 1.62
N PHE A 130 2.54 18.85 0.69
CA PHE A 130 3.24 17.75 0.06
C PHE A 130 4.07 18.15 -1.15
N GLY A 131 3.88 19.34 -1.71
CA GLY A 131 4.65 19.84 -2.86
C GLY A 131 6.16 19.66 -2.68
N PRO A 132 6.77 20.15 -1.58
CA PRO A 132 8.20 19.95 -1.32
C PRO A 132 8.63 18.48 -1.25
N LEU A 133 7.78 17.60 -0.69
CA LEU A 133 8.05 16.15 -0.64
C LEU A 133 8.03 15.51 -2.03
N VAL A 134 7.13 15.98 -2.91
CA VAL A 134 7.04 15.47 -4.30
C VAL A 134 8.33 15.80 -5.04
N GLU A 135 8.79 17.05 -4.97
CA GLU A 135 10.07 17.47 -5.57
C GLU A 135 11.24 16.66 -5.00
N TYR A 136 11.27 16.49 -3.68
CA TYR A 136 12.31 15.72 -2.98
C TYR A 136 12.38 14.26 -3.44
N ALA A 137 11.22 13.61 -3.62
CA ALA A 137 11.15 12.23 -4.07
C ALA A 137 11.55 12.08 -5.55
N GLN A 138 11.14 13.04 -6.41
CA GLN A 138 11.52 13.06 -7.82
C GLN A 138 13.05 13.16 -8.00
N GLU A 139 13.71 14.03 -7.25
CA GLU A 139 15.17 14.16 -7.27
C GLU A 139 15.92 12.86 -6.93
N ARG A 140 15.27 11.98 -6.15
CA ARG A 140 15.83 10.68 -5.72
C ARG A 140 15.38 9.51 -6.56
N GLY A 141 14.54 9.76 -7.55
CA GLY A 141 14.00 8.71 -8.42
C GLY A 141 13.04 7.76 -7.70
N VAL A 142 12.42 8.20 -6.60
CA VAL A 142 11.45 7.43 -5.82
C VAL A 142 10.04 7.92 -6.15
N GLY A 143 9.13 7.01 -6.52
CA GLY A 143 7.74 7.32 -6.74
C GLY A 143 7.00 7.56 -5.42
N LEU A 144 6.03 8.48 -5.42
CA LEU A 144 5.07 8.59 -4.33
C LEU A 144 3.73 7.99 -4.74
N ALA A 145 2.99 7.42 -3.79
CA ALA A 145 1.63 6.93 -4.02
C ALA A 145 0.71 7.27 -2.85
N LEU A 146 -0.45 7.82 -3.17
CA LEU A 146 -1.49 8.18 -2.21
C LEU A 146 -2.45 7.01 -2.02
N GLU A 147 -2.73 6.67 -0.76
CA GLU A 147 -3.59 5.55 -0.37
C GLU A 147 -4.99 6.01 0.04
N ASN A 148 -6.04 5.29 -0.40
CA ASN A 148 -7.39 5.43 0.13
C ASN A 148 -7.57 4.63 1.41
N THR A 149 -8.32 5.19 2.36
CA THR A 149 -8.61 4.53 3.64
C THR A 149 -10.11 4.47 3.92
N MET A 150 -10.52 3.54 4.78
CA MET A 150 -11.92 3.52 5.23
C MET A 150 -12.30 4.83 5.92
N SER A 151 -13.53 5.31 5.72
CA SER A 151 -14.04 6.55 6.30
C SER A 151 -14.03 6.57 7.85
N ILE A 152 -14.09 5.42 8.49
CA ILE A 152 -13.93 5.31 9.95
C ILE A 152 -12.53 5.73 10.42
N ARG A 153 -11.55 5.77 9.52
CA ARG A 153 -10.17 6.21 9.80
C ARG A 153 -9.92 7.68 9.42
N SER A 154 -10.93 8.52 9.51
CA SER A 154 -10.88 9.95 9.15
C SER A 154 -9.78 10.76 9.87
N ALA A 155 -9.23 10.26 10.96
CA ALA A 155 -8.05 10.86 11.60
C ALA A 155 -6.76 10.64 10.80
N MET A 156 -6.71 9.58 9.97
CA MET A 156 -5.53 9.23 9.15
C MET A 156 -5.59 9.77 7.75
N SER A 157 -6.79 9.95 7.21
CA SER A 157 -7.00 10.35 5.83
C SER A 157 -8.33 11.07 5.67
N PHE A 158 -8.42 11.98 4.70
CA PHE A 158 -9.68 12.52 4.20
C PHE A 158 -10.03 11.96 2.80
N THR A 159 -9.17 11.13 2.24
CA THR A 159 -9.41 10.46 0.95
C THR A 159 -9.88 9.02 1.21
N HIS A 160 -11.18 8.79 1.06
CA HIS A 160 -11.82 7.54 1.45
C HIS A 160 -12.26 6.67 0.27
N SER A 161 -12.21 7.22 -0.93
CA SER A 161 -12.55 6.54 -2.16
C SER A 161 -11.37 6.52 -3.14
N VAL A 162 -11.40 5.63 -4.11
CA VAL A 162 -10.45 5.66 -5.23
C VAL A 162 -10.60 6.94 -6.04
N ALA A 163 -11.83 7.45 -6.15
CA ALA A 163 -12.09 8.74 -6.79
C ALA A 163 -11.40 9.90 -6.07
N ASP A 164 -11.40 9.91 -4.72
CA ASP A 164 -10.74 10.94 -3.92
C ASP A 164 -9.22 10.91 -4.13
N ILE A 165 -8.59 9.72 -4.03
CA ILE A 165 -7.14 9.62 -4.23
C ILE A 165 -6.75 9.94 -5.67
N ALA A 166 -7.58 9.59 -6.66
CA ALA A 166 -7.35 9.95 -8.05
C ALA A 166 -7.45 11.47 -8.27
N ALA A 167 -8.41 12.15 -7.63
CA ALA A 167 -8.54 13.60 -7.71
C ALA A 167 -7.35 14.33 -7.06
N LEU A 168 -6.98 13.93 -5.85
CA LEU A 168 -5.86 14.54 -5.12
C LEU A 168 -4.52 14.14 -5.73
N GLY A 169 -4.35 12.88 -6.15
CA GLY A 169 -3.13 12.37 -6.77
C GLY A 169 -2.77 13.11 -8.07
N ARG A 170 -3.77 13.45 -8.89
CA ARG A 170 -3.56 14.30 -10.09
C ARG A 170 -3.07 15.69 -9.73
N ARG A 171 -3.58 16.29 -8.64
CA ARG A 171 -3.15 17.63 -8.18
C ARG A 171 -1.73 17.63 -7.61
N LEU A 172 -1.33 16.53 -6.98
CA LEU A 172 0.00 16.31 -6.41
C LEU A 172 1.00 15.72 -7.41
N GLU A 173 0.55 15.26 -8.57
CA GLU A 173 1.36 14.53 -9.56
C GLU A 173 1.99 13.25 -8.97
N VAL A 174 1.24 12.53 -8.12
CA VAL A 174 1.68 11.27 -7.49
C VAL A 174 0.84 10.08 -7.96
N GLY A 175 1.39 8.89 -7.83
CA GLY A 175 0.69 7.64 -8.08
C GLY A 175 -0.37 7.31 -7.03
N LEU A 176 -1.03 6.17 -7.22
CA LEU A 176 -2.12 5.70 -6.38
C LEU A 176 -1.78 4.32 -5.80
N MET A 177 -2.11 4.13 -4.52
CA MET A 177 -2.21 2.84 -3.86
C MET A 177 -3.69 2.57 -3.58
N VAL A 178 -4.26 1.61 -4.28
CA VAL A 178 -5.69 1.28 -4.17
C VAL A 178 -5.88 0.14 -3.19
N ASP A 179 -6.34 0.45 -1.97
CA ASP A 179 -6.75 -0.56 -1.00
C ASP A 179 -8.19 -1.01 -1.27
N LEU A 180 -8.34 -2.19 -1.86
CA LEU A 180 -9.64 -2.78 -2.18
C LEU A 180 -10.48 -3.09 -0.93
N CYS A 181 -9.84 -3.41 0.21
CA CYS A 181 -10.57 -3.63 1.45
C CYS A 181 -11.24 -2.34 1.97
N SER A 182 -10.67 -1.20 1.67
CA SER A 182 -11.25 0.10 2.03
C SER A 182 -12.30 0.58 1.02
N ALA A 183 -12.15 0.23 -0.26
CA ALA A 183 -12.94 0.78 -1.36
C ALA A 183 -14.03 -0.17 -1.91
N TRP A 184 -14.12 -1.42 -1.47
CA TRP A 184 -14.93 -2.46 -2.12
C TRP A 184 -16.41 -2.13 -2.33
N GLN A 185 -16.98 -1.21 -1.53
CA GLN A 185 -18.37 -0.74 -1.65
C GLN A 185 -18.50 0.58 -2.42
N GLU A 186 -17.40 1.12 -2.98
CA GLU A 186 -17.44 2.36 -3.74
C GLU A 186 -18.25 2.17 -5.02
N ARG A 187 -19.18 3.09 -5.26
CA ARG A 187 -19.99 3.07 -6.48
C ARG A 187 -19.10 3.38 -7.69
N GLY A 188 -19.13 2.50 -8.68
CA GLY A 188 -18.36 2.68 -9.93
C GLY A 188 -16.88 2.38 -9.77
N LEU A 189 -16.47 1.65 -8.72
CA LEU A 189 -15.07 1.36 -8.38
C LEU A 189 -14.25 0.88 -9.60
N MET A 190 -14.73 -0.11 -10.34
CA MET A 190 -13.97 -0.66 -11.48
C MET A 190 -13.84 0.34 -12.62
N GLN A 191 -14.84 1.20 -12.83
CA GLN A 191 -14.72 2.30 -13.80
C GLN A 191 -13.65 3.30 -13.35
N THR A 192 -13.67 3.70 -12.07
CA THR A 192 -12.68 4.63 -11.51
C THR A 192 -11.26 4.05 -11.59
N ILE A 193 -11.08 2.76 -11.30
CA ILE A 193 -9.82 2.06 -11.46
C ILE A 193 -9.38 2.08 -12.93
N GLY A 194 -10.28 1.72 -13.86
CA GLY A 194 -9.99 1.71 -15.29
C GLY A 194 -9.56 3.08 -15.83
N ASP A 195 -10.21 4.14 -15.39
CA ASP A 195 -9.91 5.51 -15.82
C ASP A 195 -8.57 6.04 -15.27
N ASN A 196 -7.95 5.35 -14.31
CA ASN A 196 -6.72 5.77 -13.63
C ASN A 196 -5.63 4.69 -13.61
N LEU A 197 -5.71 3.65 -14.45
CA LEU A 197 -4.77 2.52 -14.46
C LEU A 197 -3.30 2.95 -14.50
N ASP A 198 -2.97 3.93 -15.31
CA ASP A 198 -1.59 4.41 -15.49
C ASP A 198 -1.01 5.05 -14.22
N ALA A 199 -1.87 5.55 -13.34
CA ALA A 199 -1.46 6.14 -12.07
C ALA A 199 -1.36 5.11 -10.94
N ILE A 200 -2.00 3.94 -11.07
CA ILE A 200 -2.01 2.93 -10.01
C ILE A 200 -0.66 2.22 -9.94
N ARG A 201 0.04 2.39 -8.82
CA ARG A 201 1.30 1.75 -8.51
C ARG A 201 1.10 0.42 -7.80
N ILE A 202 0.13 0.36 -6.89
CA ILE A 202 -0.12 -0.78 -6.02
C ILE A 202 -1.62 -0.98 -5.89
N VAL A 203 -2.07 -2.23 -6.01
CA VAL A 203 -3.38 -2.67 -5.58
C VAL A 203 -3.20 -3.48 -4.30
N GLN A 204 -3.75 -2.99 -3.20
CA GLN A 204 -3.64 -3.65 -1.91
C GLN A 204 -4.92 -4.43 -1.61
N ILE A 205 -4.76 -5.62 -1.07
CA ILE A 205 -5.85 -6.52 -0.71
C ILE A 205 -5.75 -7.00 0.74
N GLY A 206 -6.90 -7.26 1.30
CA GLY A 206 -7.12 -7.89 2.58
C GLY A 206 -8.61 -8.03 2.76
N ASP A 207 -9.06 -9.04 3.48
CA ASP A 207 -10.48 -9.26 3.70
C ASP A 207 -10.93 -8.71 5.05
N ARG A 208 -12.22 -8.62 5.28
CA ARG A 208 -12.83 -8.30 6.58
C ARG A 208 -14.29 -8.72 6.60
N HIS A 209 -14.83 -8.93 7.78
CA HIS A 209 -16.28 -9.06 7.92
C HIS A 209 -16.97 -7.70 7.86
N VAL A 210 -18.12 -7.65 7.21
CA VAL A 210 -18.95 -6.43 7.07
C VAL A 210 -19.44 -5.91 8.42
N ASP A 211 -19.63 -6.78 9.38
CA ASP A 211 -20.10 -6.50 10.74
C ASP A 211 -18.94 -6.26 11.74
N ALA A 212 -17.70 -6.26 11.28
CA ALA A 212 -16.56 -5.97 12.15
C ALA A 212 -16.64 -4.54 12.70
N THR A 213 -16.67 -4.43 14.02
CA THR A 213 -16.77 -3.15 14.74
C THR A 213 -15.42 -2.54 15.10
N SER A 214 -14.36 -3.34 15.08
CA SER A 214 -12.98 -2.87 15.30
C SER A 214 -12.25 -2.66 13.98
N VAL A 215 -11.39 -1.64 13.93
CA VAL A 215 -10.55 -1.31 12.77
C VAL A 215 -9.17 -0.88 13.30
N PRO A 216 -8.07 -1.48 12.78
CA PRO A 216 -8.03 -2.54 11.78
C PRO A 216 -8.49 -3.89 12.33
N ASN A 217 -9.16 -4.69 11.51
CA ASN A 217 -9.45 -6.09 11.78
C ASN A 217 -9.59 -6.83 10.45
N ARG A 218 -8.45 -7.09 9.83
CA ARG A 218 -8.37 -7.80 8.55
C ARG A 218 -8.53 -9.30 8.75
N ARG A 219 -8.81 -9.98 7.65
CA ARG A 219 -8.83 -11.43 7.51
C ARG A 219 -8.07 -11.83 6.27
N VAL A 220 -7.67 -13.08 6.23
CA VAL A 220 -7.11 -13.68 5.03
C VAL A 220 -8.13 -13.57 3.88
N PRO A 221 -7.73 -13.21 2.65
CA PRO A 221 -8.61 -13.15 1.50
C PRO A 221 -9.44 -14.41 1.33
N GLY A 222 -10.75 -14.23 1.13
CA GLY A 222 -11.74 -15.32 1.03
C GLY A 222 -12.35 -15.77 2.35
N GLU A 223 -11.94 -15.19 3.49
CA GLU A 223 -12.48 -15.53 4.82
C GLU A 223 -13.34 -14.40 5.42
N GLY A 224 -13.54 -13.34 4.69
CA GLY A 224 -14.38 -12.23 5.07
C GLY A 224 -15.65 -12.12 4.22
N SER A 225 -16.05 -10.89 4.00
CA SER A 225 -17.28 -10.55 3.27
C SER A 225 -17.00 -9.90 1.91
N ILE A 226 -15.75 -9.62 1.59
CA ILE A 226 -15.37 -8.90 0.37
C ILE A 226 -15.23 -9.90 -0.78
N PRO A 227 -15.87 -9.69 -1.94
CA PRO A 227 -15.75 -10.58 -3.10
C PRO A 227 -14.41 -10.34 -3.82
N LEU A 228 -13.28 -10.57 -3.12
CA LEU A 228 -11.94 -10.25 -3.58
C LEU A 228 -11.55 -11.04 -4.84
N ASP A 229 -11.95 -12.30 -4.94
CA ASP A 229 -11.70 -13.14 -6.10
C ASP A 229 -12.23 -12.50 -7.39
N ARG A 230 -13.48 -12.02 -7.33
CA ARG A 230 -14.09 -11.27 -8.44
C ARG A 230 -13.37 -9.95 -8.68
N MET A 231 -13.08 -9.20 -7.62
CA MET A 231 -12.47 -7.86 -7.74
C MET A 231 -11.08 -7.90 -8.37
N VAL A 232 -10.21 -8.82 -7.94
CA VAL A 232 -8.87 -8.93 -8.53
C VAL A 232 -8.93 -9.42 -9.98
N SER A 233 -9.89 -10.29 -10.30
CA SER A 233 -10.15 -10.71 -11.68
C SER A 233 -10.61 -9.54 -12.56
N GLU A 234 -11.53 -8.71 -12.07
CA GLU A 234 -12.01 -7.52 -12.78
C GLU A 234 -10.88 -6.50 -12.98
N VAL A 235 -10.04 -6.26 -11.96
CA VAL A 235 -8.86 -5.38 -12.05
C VAL A 235 -7.86 -5.89 -13.09
N GLY A 236 -7.61 -7.20 -13.12
CA GLY A 236 -6.78 -7.82 -14.16
C GLY A 236 -7.39 -7.70 -15.56
N ALA A 237 -8.72 -7.86 -15.69
CA ALA A 237 -9.43 -7.69 -16.95
C ALA A 237 -9.39 -6.25 -17.50
N LEU A 238 -9.22 -5.25 -16.64
CA LEU A 238 -8.96 -3.86 -17.02
C LEU A 238 -7.54 -3.65 -17.57
N GLY A 239 -6.65 -4.64 -17.44
CA GLY A 239 -5.28 -4.59 -17.92
C GLY A 239 -4.23 -4.24 -16.85
N TYR A 240 -4.58 -4.24 -15.58
CA TYR A 240 -3.60 -4.07 -14.50
C TYR A 240 -2.68 -5.28 -14.40
N ILE A 241 -1.38 -5.02 -14.48
CA ILE A 241 -0.29 -6.01 -14.37
C ILE A 241 0.80 -5.55 -13.38
N GLY A 242 0.43 -4.64 -12.48
CA GLY A 242 1.33 -4.06 -11.49
C GLY A 242 1.50 -4.93 -10.24
N LEU A 243 1.83 -4.29 -9.14
CA LEU A 243 2.01 -4.92 -7.84
C LEU A 243 0.67 -5.14 -7.15
N VAL A 244 0.38 -6.37 -6.73
CA VAL A 244 -0.71 -6.70 -5.81
C VAL A 244 -0.11 -7.07 -4.46
N ASP A 245 -0.50 -6.33 -3.42
CA ASP A 245 0.05 -6.44 -2.08
C ASP A 245 -0.97 -6.98 -1.08
N LEU A 246 -0.54 -7.90 -0.23
CA LEU A 246 -1.35 -8.46 0.85
C LEU A 246 -1.14 -7.66 2.13
N GLU A 247 -2.17 -6.98 2.61
CA GLU A 247 -2.14 -6.33 3.92
C GLU A 247 -3.04 -7.05 4.93
N LEU A 248 -2.42 -7.63 5.94
CA LEU A 248 -3.08 -8.27 7.06
C LEU A 248 -2.68 -7.58 8.35
N LEU A 249 -3.63 -7.28 9.21
CA LEU A 249 -3.39 -6.72 10.54
C LEU A 249 -4.65 -6.76 11.39
N GLY A 250 -4.45 -6.75 12.69
CA GLY A 250 -5.52 -6.69 13.69
C GLY A 250 -5.73 -8.00 14.44
N PRO A 251 -6.63 -7.98 15.44
CA PRO A 251 -6.67 -9.00 16.49
C PRO A 251 -6.87 -10.44 15.97
N VAL A 252 -7.60 -10.62 14.88
CA VAL A 252 -7.79 -11.97 14.31
C VAL A 252 -6.49 -12.53 13.72
N ILE A 253 -5.71 -11.68 13.08
CA ILE A 253 -4.40 -12.05 12.52
C ILE A 253 -3.38 -12.31 13.64
N ASP A 254 -3.43 -11.49 14.70
CA ASP A 254 -2.55 -11.64 15.87
C ASP A 254 -2.84 -12.94 16.61
N GLU A 255 -4.14 -13.30 16.78
CA GLU A 255 -4.59 -14.52 17.43
C GLU A 255 -4.21 -15.79 16.65
N GLU A 256 -4.34 -15.76 15.32
CA GLU A 256 -3.95 -16.88 14.43
C GLU A 256 -2.43 -17.05 14.36
N GLY A 257 -1.69 -15.97 14.48
CA GLY A 257 -0.26 -15.85 14.21
C GLY A 257 0.02 -15.31 12.81
N PRO A 258 0.74 -14.19 12.71
CA PRO A 258 0.98 -13.48 11.45
C PRO A 258 1.57 -14.34 10.34
N GLU A 259 2.53 -15.22 10.66
CA GLU A 259 3.19 -16.09 9.67
C GLU A 259 2.21 -17.01 8.97
N ASN A 260 1.30 -17.65 9.74
CA ASN A 260 0.29 -18.55 9.18
C ASN A 260 -0.73 -17.81 8.31
N ALA A 261 -1.22 -16.66 8.80
CA ALA A 261 -2.16 -15.82 8.06
C ALA A 261 -1.54 -15.31 6.74
N MET A 262 -0.30 -14.81 6.77
CA MET A 262 0.42 -14.36 5.57
C MET A 262 0.65 -15.50 4.57
N ALA A 263 1.00 -16.70 5.05
CA ALA A 263 1.19 -17.88 4.18
C ALA A 263 -0.09 -18.23 3.41
N ARG A 264 -1.22 -18.28 4.10
CA ARG A 264 -2.53 -18.59 3.49
C ARG A 264 -2.99 -17.47 2.54
N GLY A 265 -2.78 -16.23 2.93
CA GLY A 265 -3.07 -15.07 2.07
C GLY A 265 -2.26 -15.08 0.78
N LEU A 266 -0.96 -15.37 0.86
CA LEU A 266 -0.09 -15.49 -0.30
C LEU A 266 -0.47 -16.67 -1.20
N GLU A 267 -0.90 -17.79 -0.62
CA GLU A 267 -1.41 -18.93 -1.39
C GLU A 267 -2.69 -18.55 -2.14
N TRP A 268 -3.62 -17.86 -1.48
CA TRP A 268 -4.81 -17.31 -2.11
C TRP A 268 -4.46 -16.40 -3.29
N MET A 269 -3.50 -15.48 -3.10
CA MET A 269 -3.05 -14.58 -4.18
C MET A 269 -2.51 -15.34 -5.38
N ARG A 270 -1.72 -16.39 -5.16
CA ARG A 270 -1.16 -17.23 -6.25
C ARG A 270 -2.23 -17.91 -7.09
N ILE A 271 -3.42 -18.12 -6.53
CA ILE A 271 -4.57 -18.76 -7.20
C ILE A 271 -5.41 -17.74 -7.96
N TYR A 272 -5.69 -16.60 -7.35
CA TYR A 272 -6.72 -15.67 -7.82
C TYR A 272 -6.20 -14.38 -8.47
N VAL A 273 -4.95 -13.97 -8.20
CA VAL A 273 -4.38 -12.78 -8.84
C VAL A 273 -3.84 -13.16 -10.22
N PRO A 274 -4.36 -12.51 -11.30
CA PRO A 274 -3.96 -12.82 -12.68
C PRO A 274 -2.55 -12.32 -13.03
#